data_f61c080868175ea909e950d8622a0d67
#
_entry.id   f61c080868175ea909e950d8622a0d67
#
_cell.length_a   1.000
_cell.length_b   1.000
_cell.length_c   1.000
_cell.angle_alpha   90.00
_cell.angle_beta   90.00
_cell.angle_gamma   90.00
#
_symmetry.space_group_name_H-M   'P 1'
#
loop_
_entity.id
_entity.type
_entity.pdbx_description
1 polymer ?
#
loop_
_entity_poly.entity_id
_entity_poly.type
_entity_poly.pdbx_seq_one_letter_code
_entity_poly.pdbx_strand_id
1 'polypeptide(L)'
;WTSDAYPADSVSLRSISSDNFVVVDTTGKTKAIAEVDFSSALATLHPKAIYICEGEQYFVEKLEYEQRKAYVKKTDVDYFTDAIDYTKIKILDVFNKKNLAKCAISHGEVHVETQVVGFKKIKFYTMENVGSGDLSLPQNEMHTTSYWLTIPSEIFHSLPFSSEEKINGLFGVAYVLHHVAPLFMMCDIHDVGVSIGDNSTGKSVPPRDIPVKVLDEKEEPAFYDVAFEPNIFIYDHFPGGIGLSPSLFDLEKELLEQCLKTIMACPCQEGCPSCVGPTRESGRGAKQVAMEILKNLL
;
A
#
# COMPACT_ATOMS: atom_id res chain seq x y z
N TRP A 1 16.83 13.48 -34.69
CA TRP A 1 15.77 12.49 -35.02
C TRP A 1 16.31 11.54 -36.08
N THR A 2 16.39 10.28 -35.76
CA THR A 2 16.57 9.22 -36.74
C THR A 2 15.20 8.59 -36.98
N SER A 3 14.85 8.33 -38.24
CA SER A 3 13.53 7.83 -38.66
C SER A 3 13.24 6.37 -38.25
N ASP A 4 14.16 5.73 -37.54
CA ASP A 4 14.14 4.29 -37.28
C ASP A 4 13.44 3.89 -35.97
N ALA A 5 13.06 4.85 -35.14
CA ALA A 5 12.29 4.61 -33.93
C ALA A 5 11.25 5.71 -33.73
N TYR A 6 10.02 5.32 -33.41
CA TYR A 6 8.98 6.26 -33.00
C TYR A 6 9.22 6.66 -31.54
N PRO A 7 9.52 7.95 -31.25
CA PRO A 7 9.97 8.35 -29.92
C PRO A 7 8.95 8.05 -28.79
N ALA A 8 7.65 8.01 -29.11
CA ALA A 8 6.62 7.69 -28.11
C ALA A 8 6.71 6.24 -27.60
N ASP A 9 7.31 5.34 -28.37
CA ASP A 9 7.47 3.93 -27.93
C ASP A 9 8.52 3.78 -26.82
N SER A 10 9.38 4.78 -26.65
CA SER A 10 10.43 4.81 -25.60
C SER A 10 10.08 5.72 -24.42
N VAL A 11 8.90 6.35 -24.42
CA VAL A 11 8.44 7.23 -23.35
C VAL A 11 7.19 6.66 -22.71
N SER A 12 7.32 6.15 -21.47
CA SER A 12 6.17 5.80 -20.65
C SER A 12 5.71 7.03 -19.88
N LEU A 13 4.41 7.29 -19.87
CA LEU A 13 3.80 8.34 -19.05
C LEU A 13 3.55 7.88 -17.59
N ARG A 14 3.73 6.59 -17.31
CA ARG A 14 3.48 5.98 -15.99
C ARG A 14 4.71 5.32 -15.36
N SER A 15 5.70 4.96 -16.15
CA SER A 15 6.91 4.31 -15.67
C SER A 15 8.11 5.24 -15.87
N ILE A 16 8.90 5.41 -14.80
CA ILE A 16 10.17 6.15 -14.84
C ILE A 16 11.30 5.27 -15.38
N SER A 17 11.12 3.96 -15.34
CA SER A 17 12.09 2.97 -15.78
C SER A 17 11.68 2.31 -17.09
N SER A 18 12.66 2.08 -17.97
CA SER A 18 12.52 1.23 -19.16
C SER A 18 12.79 -0.26 -18.85
N ASP A 19 13.02 -0.61 -17.59
CA ASP A 19 13.30 -1.97 -17.13
C ASP A 19 11.99 -2.74 -16.89
N ASN A 20 11.37 -3.23 -17.98
CA ASN A 20 10.10 -3.92 -17.95
C ASN A 20 10.27 -5.44 -17.94
N PHE A 21 9.28 -6.14 -17.41
CA PHE A 21 9.17 -7.60 -17.53
C PHE A 21 8.40 -7.99 -18.78
N VAL A 22 8.98 -8.86 -19.59
CA VAL A 22 8.30 -9.42 -20.77
C VAL A 22 7.49 -10.64 -20.38
N VAL A 23 6.20 -10.64 -20.70
CA VAL A 23 5.30 -11.78 -20.49
C VAL A 23 5.33 -12.68 -21.72
N VAL A 24 5.73 -13.93 -21.51
CA VAL A 24 5.94 -14.93 -22.57
C VAL A 24 4.91 -16.04 -22.46
N ASP A 25 3.98 -16.10 -23.40
CA ASP A 25 3.02 -17.20 -23.51
C ASP A 25 3.69 -18.45 -24.07
N THR A 26 3.58 -19.55 -23.32
CA THR A 26 4.13 -20.88 -23.66
C THR A 26 3.03 -21.93 -23.97
N THR A 27 1.78 -21.51 -24.09
CA THR A 27 0.64 -22.42 -24.36
C THR A 27 0.78 -23.17 -25.69
N GLY A 28 1.35 -22.49 -26.68
CA GLY A 28 1.58 -23.09 -28.00
C GLY A 28 2.97 -22.71 -28.53
N LYS A 29 3.04 -22.00 -29.65
CA LYS A 29 4.29 -21.41 -30.11
C LYS A 29 4.63 -20.24 -29.20
N THR A 30 5.81 -20.30 -28.56
CA THR A 30 6.29 -19.26 -27.65
C THR A 30 6.26 -17.87 -28.28
N LYS A 31 5.61 -16.92 -27.63
CA LYS A 31 5.50 -15.53 -28.08
C LYS A 31 5.43 -14.57 -26.90
N ALA A 32 5.98 -13.38 -27.03
CA ALA A 32 5.73 -12.28 -26.12
C ALA A 32 4.30 -11.76 -26.34
N ILE A 33 3.55 -11.54 -25.25
CA ILE A 33 2.16 -11.07 -25.29
C ILE A 33 1.97 -9.73 -24.63
N ALA A 34 2.86 -9.35 -23.69
CA ALA A 34 2.77 -8.08 -22.96
C ALA A 34 4.13 -7.71 -22.37
N GLU A 35 4.23 -6.45 -21.96
CA GLU A 35 5.27 -5.95 -21.05
C GLU A 35 4.60 -5.36 -19.80
N VAL A 36 5.24 -5.56 -18.65
CA VAL A 36 4.76 -5.08 -17.34
C VAL A 36 5.87 -4.31 -16.67
N ASP A 37 5.54 -3.13 -16.17
CA ASP A 37 6.51 -2.26 -15.49
C ASP A 37 7.17 -2.96 -14.30
N PHE A 38 8.44 -2.67 -14.08
CA PHE A 38 9.24 -3.24 -13.00
C PHE A 38 8.56 -3.11 -11.64
N SER A 39 7.99 -1.95 -11.33
CA SER A 39 7.36 -1.65 -10.04
C SER A 39 6.15 -2.54 -9.74
N SER A 40 5.36 -2.89 -10.75
CA SER A 40 4.14 -3.71 -10.61
C SER A 40 4.34 -5.19 -10.94
N ALA A 41 5.49 -5.55 -11.51
CA ALA A 41 5.73 -6.90 -12.00
C ALA A 41 5.66 -7.96 -10.90
N LEU A 42 6.23 -7.70 -9.72
CA LEU A 42 6.23 -8.68 -8.63
C LEU A 42 4.84 -8.93 -8.05
N ALA A 43 3.97 -7.93 -8.04
CA ALA A 43 2.59 -8.08 -7.60
C ALA A 43 1.69 -8.74 -8.67
N THR A 44 2.01 -8.54 -9.96
CA THR A 44 1.16 -8.98 -11.08
C THR A 44 1.59 -10.32 -11.67
N LEU A 45 2.91 -10.57 -11.72
CA LEU A 45 3.53 -11.71 -12.40
C LEU A 45 4.19 -12.71 -11.43
N HIS A 46 3.83 -12.67 -10.15
CA HIS A 46 4.38 -13.65 -9.20
C HIS A 46 4.06 -15.09 -9.61
N PRO A 47 4.86 -16.09 -9.23
CA PRO A 47 4.53 -17.48 -9.47
C PRO A 47 3.13 -17.83 -8.94
N LYS A 48 2.32 -18.54 -9.76
CA LYS A 48 0.92 -18.89 -9.52
C LYS A 48 -0.08 -17.73 -9.62
N ALA A 49 0.31 -16.54 -10.09
CA ALA A 49 -0.62 -15.47 -10.40
C ALA A 49 -1.54 -15.85 -11.57
N ILE A 50 -2.73 -15.27 -11.58
CA ILE A 50 -3.60 -15.24 -12.76
C ILE A 50 -3.44 -13.86 -13.39
N TYR A 51 -2.66 -13.82 -14.46
CA TYR A 51 -2.45 -12.62 -15.26
C TYR A 51 -3.54 -12.49 -16.31
N ILE A 52 -4.15 -11.33 -16.41
CA ILE A 52 -5.23 -11.06 -17.39
C ILE A 52 -4.70 -10.08 -18.43
N CYS A 53 -4.73 -10.51 -19.69
CA CYS A 53 -4.29 -9.71 -20.82
C CYS A 53 -5.30 -9.83 -21.97
N GLU A 54 -5.78 -8.69 -22.49
CA GLU A 54 -6.75 -8.64 -23.60
C GLU A 54 -8.01 -9.49 -23.37
N GLY A 55 -8.47 -9.63 -22.12
CA GLY A 55 -9.63 -10.43 -21.74
C GLY A 55 -9.37 -11.94 -21.60
N GLU A 56 -8.15 -12.39 -21.84
CA GLU A 56 -7.72 -13.78 -21.68
C GLU A 56 -6.96 -13.96 -20.36
N GLN A 57 -7.13 -15.11 -19.73
CA GLN A 57 -6.47 -15.46 -18.48
C GLN A 57 -5.24 -16.31 -18.72
N TYR A 58 -4.18 -16.02 -17.99
CA TYR A 58 -2.91 -16.73 -18.05
C TYR A 58 -2.44 -17.08 -16.64
N PHE A 59 -2.07 -18.34 -16.42
CA PHE A 59 -1.44 -18.79 -15.20
C PHE A 59 0.07 -18.56 -15.30
N VAL A 60 0.66 -17.85 -14.34
CA VAL A 60 2.11 -17.61 -14.26
C VAL A 60 2.79 -18.85 -13.71
N GLU A 61 3.51 -19.58 -14.55
CA GLU A 61 4.26 -20.78 -14.18
C GLU A 61 5.58 -20.42 -13.51
N LYS A 62 6.28 -19.41 -14.06
CA LYS A 62 7.62 -19.05 -13.64
C LYS A 62 7.88 -17.56 -13.83
N LEU A 63 8.51 -16.92 -12.85
CA LEU A 63 9.07 -15.59 -12.94
C LEU A 63 10.60 -15.70 -12.90
N GLU A 64 11.28 -15.27 -13.95
CA GLU A 64 12.74 -15.14 -14.02
C GLU A 64 13.12 -13.67 -13.78
N TYR A 65 13.33 -13.34 -12.51
CA TYR A 65 13.55 -11.96 -12.07
C TYR A 65 14.74 -11.30 -12.76
N GLU A 66 15.89 -11.98 -12.80
CA GLU A 66 17.12 -11.44 -13.38
C GLU A 66 17.02 -11.26 -14.91
N GLN A 67 16.22 -12.08 -15.59
CA GLN A 67 16.04 -12.02 -17.03
C GLN A 67 14.89 -11.11 -17.45
N ARG A 68 14.14 -10.56 -16.47
CA ARG A 68 12.95 -9.76 -16.70
C ARG A 68 11.91 -10.48 -17.56
N LYS A 69 11.64 -11.76 -17.24
CA LYS A 69 10.68 -12.60 -18.00
C LYS A 69 9.73 -13.34 -17.07
N ALA A 70 8.47 -13.34 -17.46
CA ALA A 70 7.44 -14.19 -16.86
C ALA A 70 6.90 -15.16 -17.92
N TYR A 71 6.92 -16.44 -17.59
CA TYR A 71 6.39 -17.49 -18.46
C TYR A 71 4.98 -17.87 -18.02
N VAL A 72 4.04 -17.77 -18.94
CA VAL A 72 2.62 -17.97 -18.68
C VAL A 72 2.00 -19.00 -19.58
N LYS A 73 0.91 -19.63 -19.12
CA LYS A 73 0.05 -20.50 -19.89
C LYS A 73 -1.38 -20.05 -19.83
N LYS A 74 -2.06 -20.07 -20.98
CA LYS A 74 -3.50 -19.79 -21.05
C LYS A 74 -4.26 -20.74 -20.12
N THR A 75 -5.19 -20.19 -19.36
CA THR A 75 -6.03 -20.91 -18.38
C THR A 75 -7.45 -20.36 -18.43
N ASP A 76 -8.38 -21.07 -17.79
CA ASP A 76 -9.76 -20.63 -17.61
C ASP A 76 -10.15 -21.02 -16.19
N VAL A 77 -10.17 -20.03 -15.29
CA VAL A 77 -10.47 -20.22 -13.87
C VAL A 77 -11.50 -19.18 -13.42
N ASP A 78 -12.21 -19.46 -12.34
CA ASP A 78 -13.27 -18.60 -11.79
C ASP A 78 -12.77 -17.63 -10.71
N TYR A 79 -11.46 -17.45 -10.61
CA TYR A 79 -10.81 -16.54 -9.64
C TYR A 79 -9.67 -15.75 -10.27
N PHE A 80 -9.34 -14.63 -9.67
CA PHE A 80 -8.08 -13.89 -9.88
C PHE A 80 -7.20 -13.95 -8.64
N THR A 81 -5.95 -13.55 -8.78
CA THR A 81 -5.01 -13.47 -7.67
C THR A 81 -4.77 -12.02 -7.28
N ASP A 82 -4.70 -11.78 -5.98
CA ASP A 82 -4.43 -10.50 -5.37
C ASP A 82 -3.19 -10.63 -4.48
N ALA A 83 -2.14 -9.90 -4.79
CA ALA A 83 -0.88 -9.97 -4.07
C ALA A 83 -1.01 -9.35 -2.68
N ILE A 84 -0.27 -9.91 -1.73
CA ILE A 84 -0.11 -9.34 -0.38
C ILE A 84 1.31 -8.83 -0.29
N ASP A 85 1.46 -7.54 -0.13
CA ASP A 85 2.74 -6.88 0.07
C ASP A 85 2.91 -6.38 1.50
N TYR A 86 4.15 -6.28 1.90
CA TYR A 86 4.56 -5.67 3.16
C TYR A 86 5.54 -4.55 2.88
N THR A 87 5.16 -3.35 3.29
CA THR A 87 5.97 -2.14 3.09
C THR A 87 6.58 -1.68 4.41
N LYS A 88 7.89 -1.54 4.42
CA LYS A 88 8.67 -0.92 5.49
C LYS A 88 9.10 0.46 5.07
N ILE A 89 9.02 1.43 5.99
CA ILE A 89 9.45 2.80 5.74
C ILE A 89 10.46 3.21 6.80
N LYS A 90 11.58 3.76 6.32
CA LYS A 90 12.61 4.37 7.15
C LYS A 90 12.76 5.84 6.79
N ILE A 91 12.62 6.73 7.77
CA ILE A 91 12.86 8.17 7.58
C ILE A 91 14.35 8.38 7.36
N LEU A 92 14.71 9.08 6.26
CA LEU A 92 16.07 9.45 5.92
C LEU A 92 16.36 10.89 6.31
N ASP A 93 15.46 11.81 5.97
CA ASP A 93 15.58 13.23 6.29
C ASP A 93 14.21 13.85 6.54
N VAL A 94 14.17 14.88 7.39
CA VAL A 94 12.96 15.63 7.73
C VAL A 94 13.11 17.06 7.22
N PHE A 95 12.44 17.38 6.13
CA PHE A 95 12.53 18.71 5.51
C PHE A 95 11.74 19.75 6.30
N ASN A 96 10.51 19.38 6.71
CA ASN A 96 9.62 20.24 7.45
C ASN A 96 8.91 19.47 8.55
N LYS A 97 8.69 20.13 9.68
CA LYS A 97 7.91 19.60 10.80
C LYS A 97 7.10 20.72 11.45
N LYS A 98 5.83 20.44 11.76
CA LYS A 98 4.96 21.34 12.52
C LYS A 98 4.05 20.55 13.45
N ASN A 99 3.51 21.23 14.45
CA ASN A 99 2.49 20.64 15.33
C ASN A 99 1.12 21.18 14.92
N LEU A 100 0.16 20.27 14.78
CA LEU A 100 -1.24 20.57 14.59
C LEU A 100 -1.98 20.11 15.84
N ALA A 101 -2.55 21.06 16.59
CA ALA A 101 -3.26 20.79 17.84
C ALA A 101 -2.51 19.80 18.76
N LYS A 102 -2.80 18.50 18.61
CA LYS A 102 -2.26 17.43 19.47
C LYS A 102 -1.43 16.40 18.71
N CYS A 103 -1.10 16.61 17.45
CA CYS A 103 -0.26 15.69 16.66
C CYS A 103 0.90 16.43 16.01
N ALA A 104 1.92 15.70 15.59
CA ALA A 104 3.01 16.24 14.80
C ALA A 104 2.83 15.82 13.34
N ILE A 105 3.14 16.74 12.45
CA ILE A 105 3.09 16.56 11.00
C ILE A 105 4.46 16.83 10.43
N SER A 106 4.92 15.95 9.61
CA SER A 106 6.22 16.05 9.00
C SER A 106 6.16 15.74 7.51
N HIS A 107 7.13 16.25 6.78
CA HIS A 107 7.39 15.97 5.39
C HIS A 107 8.90 15.81 5.19
N GLY A 108 9.32 14.85 4.39
CA GLY A 108 10.74 14.58 4.18
C GLY A 108 11.00 13.44 3.21
N GLU A 109 12.26 13.00 3.20
CA GLU A 109 12.71 11.86 2.41
C GLU A 109 12.63 10.57 3.22
N VAL A 110 12.17 9.51 2.56
CA VAL A 110 12.03 8.17 3.13
C VAL A 110 12.64 7.12 2.22
N HIS A 111 13.13 6.06 2.83
CA HIS A 111 13.46 4.80 2.16
C HIS A 111 12.29 3.83 2.34
N VAL A 112 11.77 3.35 1.23
CA VAL A 112 10.62 2.44 1.16
C VAL A 112 11.11 1.10 0.66
N GLU A 113 10.87 0.04 1.44
CA GLU A 113 11.13 -1.34 1.10
C GLU A 113 9.79 -2.07 0.98
N THR A 114 9.45 -2.56 -0.20
CA THR A 114 8.22 -3.33 -0.43
C THR A 114 8.56 -4.76 -0.84
N GLN A 115 7.94 -5.73 -0.22
CA GLN A 115 8.09 -7.15 -0.53
C GLN A 115 6.73 -7.81 -0.72
N VAL A 116 6.55 -8.49 -1.85
CA VAL A 116 5.38 -9.35 -2.05
C VAL A 116 5.63 -10.66 -1.30
N VAL A 117 4.82 -10.90 -0.28
CA VAL A 117 5.00 -11.99 0.70
C VAL A 117 3.99 -13.12 0.55
N GLY A 118 2.94 -12.88 -0.23
CA GLY A 118 1.89 -13.86 -0.46
C GLY A 118 0.89 -13.39 -1.49
N PHE A 119 -0.14 -14.20 -1.69
CA PHE A 119 -1.29 -13.85 -2.53
C PHE A 119 -2.56 -14.53 -2.03
N LYS A 120 -3.70 -13.93 -2.38
CA LYS A 120 -5.05 -14.48 -2.20
C LYS A 120 -5.62 -14.88 -3.55
N LYS A 121 -6.48 -15.88 -3.55
CA LYS A 121 -7.33 -16.23 -4.69
C LYS A 121 -8.72 -15.70 -4.43
N ILE A 122 -9.14 -14.74 -5.21
CA ILE A 122 -10.43 -14.06 -5.05
C ILE A 122 -11.35 -14.50 -6.19
N LYS A 123 -12.49 -15.05 -5.84
CA LYS A 123 -13.47 -15.51 -6.81
C LYS A 123 -14.11 -14.33 -7.54
N PHE A 124 -14.23 -14.44 -8.86
CA PHE A 124 -14.95 -13.43 -9.64
C PHE A 124 -16.41 -13.31 -9.15
N TYR A 125 -16.97 -12.12 -9.23
CA TYR A 125 -18.34 -11.75 -8.87
C TYR A 125 -18.70 -11.86 -7.39
N THR A 126 -18.35 -12.94 -6.70
CA THR A 126 -18.68 -13.09 -5.28
C THR A 126 -17.64 -12.43 -4.37
N MET A 127 -16.44 -12.17 -4.87
CA MET A 127 -15.31 -11.59 -4.13
C MET A 127 -14.90 -12.41 -2.90
N GLU A 128 -15.23 -13.70 -2.90
CA GLU A 128 -14.84 -14.63 -1.83
C GLU A 128 -13.38 -15.04 -1.97
N ASN A 129 -12.66 -15.07 -0.86
CA ASN A 129 -11.33 -15.64 -0.82
C ASN A 129 -11.46 -17.18 -0.78
N VAL A 130 -11.02 -17.84 -1.84
CA VAL A 130 -11.06 -19.30 -2.01
C VAL A 130 -9.72 -19.97 -1.78
N GLY A 131 -8.69 -19.20 -1.41
CA GLY A 131 -7.38 -19.73 -1.08
C GLY A 131 -6.31 -18.65 -1.00
N SER A 132 -5.15 -19.01 -0.49
CA SER A 132 -3.98 -18.15 -0.41
C SER A 132 -2.71 -18.94 -0.65
N GLY A 133 -1.59 -18.27 -0.86
CA GLY A 133 -0.28 -18.89 -0.95
C GLY A 133 0.80 -17.94 -0.47
N ASP A 134 1.85 -18.52 0.13
CA ASP A 134 3.02 -17.77 0.56
C ASP A 134 3.96 -17.56 -0.63
N LEU A 135 4.63 -16.42 -0.66
CA LEU A 135 5.66 -16.06 -1.65
C LEU A 135 6.92 -15.60 -0.92
N SER A 136 8.06 -15.81 -1.57
CA SER A 136 9.34 -15.26 -1.15
C SER A 136 9.97 -14.61 -2.37
N LEU A 137 9.58 -13.37 -2.64
CA LEU A 137 10.08 -12.59 -3.78
C LEU A 137 11.12 -11.59 -3.32
N PRO A 138 11.99 -11.11 -4.22
CA PRO A 138 12.92 -10.03 -3.93
C PRO A 138 12.19 -8.80 -3.39
N GLN A 139 12.85 -8.05 -2.54
CA GLN A 139 12.39 -6.74 -2.08
C GLN A 139 12.59 -5.73 -3.21
N ASN A 140 11.65 -4.80 -3.31
CA ASN A 140 11.75 -3.61 -4.14
C ASN A 140 12.02 -2.42 -3.23
N GLU A 141 13.08 -1.68 -3.51
CA GLU A 141 13.53 -0.57 -2.69
C GLU A 141 13.50 0.73 -3.50
N MET A 142 13.05 1.80 -2.87
CA MET A 142 13.10 3.13 -3.47
C MET A 142 13.31 4.21 -2.40
N HIS A 143 13.97 5.30 -2.80
CA HIS A 143 13.98 6.55 -2.08
C HIS A 143 12.88 7.44 -2.67
N THR A 144 12.07 8.04 -1.80
CA THR A 144 10.98 8.91 -2.25
C THR A 144 10.65 9.96 -1.19
N THR A 145 9.72 10.85 -1.51
CA THR A 145 9.19 11.83 -0.56
C THR A 145 7.93 11.32 0.12
N SER A 146 7.74 11.70 1.37
CA SER A 146 6.58 11.32 2.17
C SER A 146 6.10 12.46 3.06
N TYR A 147 4.79 12.52 3.24
CA TYR A 147 4.11 13.18 4.33
C TYR A 147 3.82 12.14 5.42
N TRP A 148 3.98 12.47 6.71
CA TRP A 148 3.52 11.59 7.77
C TRP A 148 2.94 12.35 8.95
N LEU A 149 1.93 11.70 9.53
CA LEU A 149 1.23 12.11 10.74
C LEU A 149 1.73 11.26 11.90
N THR A 150 2.28 11.91 12.94
CA THR A 150 2.69 11.26 14.18
C THR A 150 1.63 11.49 15.26
N ILE A 151 1.11 10.42 15.82
CA ILE A 151 0.14 10.45 16.92
C ILE A 151 0.92 10.25 18.22
N PRO A 152 0.95 11.22 19.15
CA PRO A 152 1.66 11.06 20.40
C PRO A 152 1.21 9.83 21.18
N SER A 153 2.16 9.10 21.75
CA SER A 153 1.93 7.89 22.54
C SER A 153 0.87 8.09 23.63
N GLU A 154 0.95 9.23 24.36
CA GLU A 154 0.00 9.59 25.41
C GLU A 154 -1.45 9.66 24.91
N ILE A 155 -1.68 10.24 23.72
CA ILE A 155 -3.00 10.31 23.11
C ILE A 155 -3.46 8.94 22.68
N PHE A 156 -2.60 8.19 21.98
CA PHE A 156 -2.94 6.86 21.48
C PHE A 156 -3.30 5.90 22.62
N HIS A 157 -2.51 5.89 23.70
CA HIS A 157 -2.76 5.00 24.84
C HIS A 157 -3.94 5.44 25.71
N SER A 158 -4.26 6.75 25.78
CA SER A 158 -5.41 7.27 26.55
C SER A 158 -6.78 6.92 25.96
N LEU A 159 -6.84 6.47 24.70
CA LEU A 159 -8.10 6.08 24.05
C LEU A 159 -8.79 4.94 24.83
N PRO A 160 -10.11 5.01 25.07
CA PRO A 160 -10.85 4.03 25.88
C PRO A 160 -11.20 2.73 25.13
N PHE A 161 -10.22 2.16 24.45
CA PHE A 161 -10.35 0.96 23.63
C PHE A 161 -9.23 -0.04 23.95
N SER A 162 -9.46 -1.32 23.66
CA SER A 162 -8.42 -2.35 23.73
C SER A 162 -7.27 -2.08 22.73
N SER A 163 -6.09 -2.65 22.97
CA SER A 163 -4.95 -2.49 22.07
C SER A 163 -5.27 -2.94 20.65
N GLU A 164 -6.02 -4.03 20.48
CA GLU A 164 -6.45 -4.53 19.18
C GLU A 164 -7.38 -3.53 18.47
N GLU A 165 -8.38 -2.99 19.18
CA GLU A 165 -9.30 -2.00 18.61
C GLU A 165 -8.59 -0.71 18.22
N LYS A 166 -7.60 -0.26 19.02
CA LYS A 166 -6.78 0.91 18.68
C LYS A 166 -6.00 0.72 17.37
N ILE A 167 -5.43 -0.47 17.18
CA ILE A 167 -4.75 -0.81 15.93
C ILE A 167 -5.74 -0.89 14.76
N ASN A 168 -6.93 -1.44 14.98
CA ASN A 168 -8.00 -1.43 13.97
C ASN A 168 -8.36 0.00 13.55
N GLY A 169 -8.51 0.88 14.52
CA GLY A 169 -8.77 2.30 14.28
C GLY A 169 -7.64 2.99 13.52
N LEU A 170 -6.38 2.66 13.84
CA LEU A 170 -5.21 3.19 13.17
C LEU A 170 -5.17 2.78 11.68
N PHE A 171 -5.44 1.50 11.36
CA PHE A 171 -5.62 1.06 9.98
C PHE A 171 -6.78 1.78 9.30
N GLY A 172 -7.88 2.01 10.01
CA GLY A 172 -9.02 2.79 9.50
C GLY A 172 -8.65 4.23 9.17
N VAL A 173 -7.85 4.90 10.01
CA VAL A 173 -7.34 6.25 9.72
C VAL A 173 -6.40 6.22 8.51
N ALA A 174 -5.47 5.28 8.45
CA ALA A 174 -4.57 5.13 7.31
C ALA A 174 -5.34 4.90 6.00
N TYR A 175 -6.37 4.05 6.04
CA TYR A 175 -7.23 3.79 4.89
C TYR A 175 -7.95 5.04 4.39
N VAL A 176 -8.64 5.77 5.28
CA VAL A 176 -9.36 6.98 4.86
C VAL A 176 -8.41 8.07 4.39
N LEU A 177 -7.24 8.23 5.02
CA LEU A 177 -6.21 9.16 4.56
C LEU A 177 -5.75 8.81 3.14
N HIS A 178 -5.45 7.55 2.87
CA HIS A 178 -5.03 7.08 1.54
C HIS A 178 -6.09 7.34 0.45
N HIS A 179 -7.38 7.28 0.80
CA HIS A 179 -8.47 7.50 -0.15
C HIS A 179 -8.86 8.98 -0.32
N VAL A 180 -8.62 9.80 0.70
CA VAL A 180 -8.97 11.22 0.67
C VAL A 180 -7.81 12.09 0.14
N ALA A 181 -6.57 11.74 0.49
CA ALA A 181 -5.39 12.51 0.08
C ALA A 181 -5.26 12.70 -1.44
N PRO A 182 -5.52 11.70 -2.31
CA PRO A 182 -5.48 11.88 -3.76
C PRO A 182 -6.42 12.96 -4.30
N LEU A 183 -7.55 13.21 -3.63
CA LEU A 183 -8.49 14.27 -4.02
C LEU A 183 -7.87 15.66 -3.82
N PHE A 184 -7.05 15.84 -2.79
CA PHE A 184 -6.34 17.09 -2.52
C PHE A 184 -5.13 17.28 -3.45
N MET A 185 -4.48 16.18 -3.82
CA MET A 185 -3.31 16.19 -4.70
C MET A 185 -3.68 16.13 -6.19
N MET A 186 -4.94 15.87 -6.53
CA MET A 186 -5.43 15.65 -7.90
C MET A 186 -4.64 14.57 -8.65
N CYS A 187 -4.41 13.43 -7.99
CA CYS A 187 -3.68 12.29 -8.53
C CYS A 187 -4.51 11.00 -8.43
N ASP A 188 -4.02 9.92 -9.06
CA ASP A 188 -4.58 8.58 -8.90
C ASP A 188 -4.20 8.01 -7.53
N ILE A 189 -5.05 7.14 -6.96
CA ILE A 189 -4.77 6.48 -5.69
C ILE A 189 -3.51 5.61 -5.73
N HIS A 190 -3.16 5.10 -6.90
CA HIS A 190 -1.96 4.28 -7.11
C HIS A 190 -0.66 5.12 -7.24
N ASP A 191 -0.78 6.44 -7.36
CA ASP A 191 0.38 7.33 -7.41
C ASP A 191 0.98 7.57 -6.01
N VAL A 192 0.25 7.17 -4.97
CA VAL A 192 0.67 7.27 -3.57
C VAL A 192 0.50 5.94 -2.84
N GLY A 193 1.40 5.69 -1.92
CA GLY A 193 1.32 4.54 -1.02
C GLY A 193 1.04 4.97 0.41
N VAL A 194 0.56 4.03 1.22
CA VAL A 194 0.33 4.22 2.65
C VAL A 194 1.05 3.15 3.47
N SER A 195 1.60 3.54 4.60
CA SER A 195 2.17 2.60 5.57
C SER A 195 2.04 3.14 6.99
N ILE A 196 2.05 2.24 7.96
CA ILE A 196 2.04 2.58 9.38
C ILE A 196 3.36 2.15 9.99
N GLY A 197 3.95 3.03 10.78
CA GLY A 197 5.18 2.74 11.52
C GLY A 197 5.10 3.20 12.96
N ASP A 198 6.14 2.92 13.70
CA ASP A 198 6.36 3.39 15.05
C ASP A 198 7.49 4.41 15.06
N ASN A 199 7.19 5.62 15.50
CA ASN A 199 8.16 6.72 15.58
C ASN A 199 9.29 6.45 16.60
N SER A 200 8.97 5.67 17.64
CA SER A 200 9.92 5.39 18.73
C SER A 200 10.98 4.37 18.34
N THR A 201 10.61 3.35 17.58
CA THR A 201 11.51 2.25 17.19
C THR A 201 11.91 2.28 15.72
N GLY A 202 11.19 3.05 14.89
CA GLY A 202 11.35 3.06 13.43
C GLY A 202 10.86 1.78 12.74
N LYS A 203 10.15 0.90 13.44
CA LYS A 203 9.59 -0.35 12.88
C LYS A 203 8.28 -0.08 12.19
N SER A 204 8.01 -0.76 11.09
CA SER A 204 6.72 -0.70 10.39
C SER A 204 5.71 -1.68 11.02
N VAL A 205 4.44 -1.28 11.03
CA VAL A 205 3.33 -2.12 11.46
C VAL A 205 2.87 -2.95 10.26
N PRO A 206 2.95 -4.29 10.34
CA PRO A 206 2.54 -5.14 9.22
C PRO A 206 1.03 -5.08 8.98
N PRO A 207 0.57 -5.17 7.71
CA PRO A 207 -0.84 -5.35 7.39
C PRO A 207 -1.44 -6.58 8.08
N ARG A 208 -2.74 -6.53 8.37
CA ARG A 208 -3.43 -7.60 9.14
C ARG A 208 -3.49 -8.96 8.45
N ASP A 209 -3.39 -8.99 7.15
CA ASP A 209 -3.55 -10.20 6.34
C ASP A 209 -2.23 -10.82 5.85
N ILE A 210 -1.11 -10.36 6.42
CA ILE A 210 0.19 -11.01 6.19
C ILE A 210 0.20 -12.40 6.81
N PRO A 211 0.71 -13.42 6.08
CA PRO A 211 0.96 -14.73 6.66
C PRO A 211 1.93 -14.65 7.84
N VAL A 212 1.54 -15.23 8.98
CA VAL A 212 2.33 -15.19 10.25
C VAL A 212 3.78 -15.66 10.07
N LYS A 213 4.03 -16.53 9.09
CA LYS A 213 5.38 -17.03 8.76
C LYS A 213 6.35 -15.98 8.21
N VAL A 214 5.85 -14.84 7.76
CA VAL A 214 6.68 -13.75 7.20
C VAL A 214 7.13 -12.79 8.28
N LEU A 215 6.41 -12.77 9.39
CA LEU A 215 6.81 -12.02 10.58
C LEU A 215 7.87 -12.84 11.30
N ASP A 216 9.03 -12.26 11.59
CA ASP A 216 10.04 -12.90 12.42
C ASP A 216 9.38 -13.34 13.76
N GLU A 217 9.32 -14.64 14.01
CA GLU A 217 8.64 -15.23 15.19
C GLU A 217 9.19 -14.72 16.55
N LYS A 218 10.25 -13.92 16.52
CA LYS A 218 10.95 -13.41 17.71
C LYS A 218 10.61 -11.95 18.06
N GLU A 219 9.88 -11.24 17.22
CA GLU A 219 9.56 -9.84 17.47
C GLU A 219 8.09 -9.70 17.86
N GLU A 220 7.83 -9.38 19.13
CA GLU A 220 6.50 -8.88 19.53
C GLU A 220 6.16 -7.64 18.72
N PRO A 221 4.94 -7.55 18.19
CA PRO A 221 4.51 -6.36 17.45
C PRO A 221 4.66 -5.09 18.28
N ALA A 222 5.30 -4.07 17.73
CA ALA A 222 5.63 -2.81 18.43
C ALA A 222 4.44 -2.13 19.11
N PHE A 223 3.22 -2.39 18.66
CA PHE A 223 1.99 -1.76 19.20
C PHE A 223 1.55 -2.25 20.58
N TYR A 224 2.20 -3.27 21.15
CA TYR A 224 2.01 -3.67 22.55
C TYR A 224 2.91 -2.87 23.52
N ASP A 225 3.90 -2.14 23.00
CA ASP A 225 4.78 -1.33 23.82
C ASP A 225 4.04 -0.04 24.27
N VAL A 226 4.21 0.35 25.53
CA VAL A 226 3.69 1.62 26.08
C VAL A 226 4.32 2.84 25.40
N ALA A 227 5.51 2.67 24.82
CA ALA A 227 6.21 3.72 24.07
C ALA A 227 5.76 3.82 22.59
N PHE A 228 4.84 2.98 22.12
CA PHE A 228 4.37 3.00 20.74
C PHE A 228 3.79 4.36 20.36
N GLU A 229 4.42 5.00 19.39
CA GLU A 229 4.04 6.30 18.84
C GLU A 229 3.77 6.17 17.34
N PRO A 230 2.51 5.91 16.94
CA PRO A 230 2.21 5.60 15.55
C PRO A 230 2.46 6.76 14.59
N ASN A 231 3.14 6.44 13.48
CA ASN A 231 3.27 7.25 12.29
C ASN A 231 2.38 6.66 11.19
N ILE A 232 1.59 7.50 10.52
CA ILE A 232 0.90 7.16 9.29
C ILE A 232 1.58 7.90 8.15
N PHE A 233 2.20 7.17 7.24
CA PHE A 233 2.92 7.69 6.07
C PHE A 233 2.03 7.70 4.86
N ILE A 234 2.02 8.79 4.09
CA ILE A 234 1.57 8.87 2.70
C ILE A 234 2.79 9.26 1.88
N TYR A 235 3.23 8.37 1.00
CA TYR A 235 4.46 8.55 0.23
C TYR A 235 4.20 8.50 -1.28
N ASP A 236 5.01 9.23 -2.04
CA ASP A 236 4.94 9.20 -3.50
C ASP A 236 5.41 7.83 -4.00
N HIS A 237 4.62 7.14 -4.83
CA HIS A 237 4.92 5.81 -5.33
C HIS A 237 5.91 5.82 -6.51
N PHE A 238 6.76 6.85 -6.56
CA PHE A 238 7.75 7.08 -7.61
C PHE A 238 9.13 7.35 -7.00
N PRO A 239 10.19 6.71 -7.52
CA PRO A 239 11.55 6.99 -7.08
C PRO A 239 11.91 8.47 -7.19
N GLY A 240 12.47 9.02 -6.12
CA GLY A 240 12.81 10.46 -6.02
C GLY A 240 11.65 11.35 -5.60
N GLY A 241 10.42 10.84 -5.61
CA GLY A 241 9.21 11.63 -5.41
C GLY A 241 8.87 12.52 -6.61
N ILE A 242 7.60 12.80 -6.80
CA ILE A 242 7.09 13.66 -7.88
C ILE A 242 6.38 14.92 -7.35
N GLY A 243 6.48 15.17 -6.04
CA GLY A 243 5.96 16.36 -5.39
C GLY A 243 4.49 16.30 -4.99
N LEU A 244 3.93 15.09 -4.83
CA LEU A 244 2.56 14.92 -4.36
C LEU A 244 2.48 15.10 -2.84
N SER A 245 3.28 14.36 -2.10
CA SER A 245 3.26 14.35 -0.63
C SER A 245 3.56 15.71 0.03
N PRO A 246 4.42 16.62 -0.51
CA PRO A 246 4.60 17.96 0.05
C PRO A 246 3.32 18.78 0.16
N SER A 247 2.40 18.64 -0.80
CA SER A 247 1.12 19.37 -0.82
C SER A 247 0.26 19.08 0.41
N LEU A 248 0.34 17.86 0.93
CA LEU A 248 -0.42 17.46 2.12
C LEU A 248 0.06 18.14 3.39
N PHE A 249 1.35 18.54 3.44
CA PHE A 249 1.89 19.23 4.59
C PHE A 249 1.24 20.60 4.81
N ASP A 250 0.83 21.28 3.76
CA ASP A 250 0.17 22.59 3.85
C ASP A 250 -1.36 22.48 4.01
N LEU A 251 -1.94 21.33 3.68
CA LEU A 251 -3.39 21.06 3.69
C LEU A 251 -3.82 20.09 4.79
N GLU A 252 -2.97 19.86 5.80
CA GLU A 252 -3.17 18.81 6.79
C GLU A 252 -4.47 18.92 7.57
N LYS A 253 -4.87 20.14 7.96
CA LYS A 253 -6.08 20.36 8.72
C LYS A 253 -7.32 20.03 7.90
N GLU A 254 -7.39 20.56 6.69
CA GLU A 254 -8.47 20.29 5.74
C GLU A 254 -8.54 18.80 5.40
N LEU A 255 -7.40 18.14 5.26
CA LEU A 255 -7.30 16.70 5.01
C LEU A 255 -7.91 15.90 6.16
N LEU A 256 -7.50 16.17 7.41
CA LEU A 256 -8.01 15.45 8.60
C LEU A 256 -9.49 15.72 8.83
N GLU A 257 -9.94 16.97 8.66
CA GLU A 257 -11.35 17.35 8.75
C GLU A 257 -12.19 16.61 7.69
N GLN A 258 -11.70 16.51 6.45
CA GLN A 258 -12.39 15.79 5.39
C GLN A 258 -12.42 14.28 5.66
N CYS A 259 -11.34 13.68 6.18
CA CYS A 259 -11.33 12.29 6.62
C CYS A 259 -12.39 12.02 7.69
N LEU A 260 -12.43 12.83 8.74
CA LEU A 260 -13.45 12.73 9.79
C LEU A 260 -14.88 12.87 9.24
N LYS A 261 -15.11 13.85 8.38
CA LYS A 261 -16.40 14.07 7.72
C LYS A 261 -16.82 12.87 6.87
N THR A 262 -15.91 12.27 6.12
CA THR A 262 -16.14 11.08 5.29
C THR A 262 -16.59 9.90 6.15
N ILE A 263 -15.91 9.64 7.27
CA ILE A 263 -16.27 8.57 8.19
C ILE A 263 -17.63 8.82 8.84
N MET A 264 -17.89 10.05 9.30
CA MET A 264 -19.15 10.41 9.97
C MET A 264 -20.36 10.35 9.04
N ALA A 265 -20.19 10.74 7.78
CA ALA A 265 -21.27 10.73 6.78
C ALA A 265 -21.64 9.31 6.31
N CYS A 266 -20.79 8.33 6.50
CA CYS A 266 -21.06 6.97 6.08
C CYS A 266 -22.10 6.29 6.99
N PRO A 267 -23.16 5.67 6.44
CA PRO A 267 -24.23 5.07 7.24
C PRO A 267 -23.88 3.71 7.88
N CYS A 268 -22.73 3.12 7.52
CA CYS A 268 -22.29 1.84 8.09
C CYS A 268 -22.01 1.96 9.60
N GLN A 269 -22.10 0.84 10.34
CA GLN A 269 -21.87 0.84 11.78
C GLN A 269 -20.40 0.52 12.17
N GLU A 270 -19.81 -0.49 11.56
CA GLU A 270 -18.48 -0.99 11.97
C GLU A 270 -17.32 -0.52 11.09
N GLY A 271 -17.62 -0.08 9.88
CA GLY A 271 -16.67 0.26 8.83
C GLY A 271 -17.02 -0.41 7.50
N CYS A 272 -16.62 0.20 6.40
CA CYS A 272 -16.82 -0.34 5.06
C CYS A 272 -15.82 0.27 4.08
N PRO A 273 -15.68 -0.28 2.86
CA PRO A 273 -14.74 0.25 1.86
C PRO A 273 -14.93 1.73 1.51
N SER A 274 -16.11 2.30 1.77
CA SER A 274 -16.38 3.73 1.50
C SER A 274 -15.90 4.68 2.61
N CYS A 275 -15.40 4.17 3.74
CA CYS A 275 -14.96 5.02 4.86
C CYS A 275 -13.62 4.57 5.46
N VAL A 276 -13.57 3.53 6.27
CA VAL A 276 -12.37 3.10 6.99
C VAL A 276 -11.79 1.78 6.48
N GLY A 277 -12.23 1.33 5.33
CA GLY A 277 -11.83 0.06 4.75
C GLY A 277 -12.73 -1.12 5.14
N PRO A 278 -12.61 -2.24 4.42
CA PRO A 278 -13.32 -3.46 4.75
C PRO A 278 -12.77 -4.03 6.07
N THR A 279 -13.63 -4.70 6.83
CA THR A 279 -13.27 -5.30 8.15
C THR A 279 -12.07 -6.26 8.07
N ARG A 280 -11.80 -6.81 6.90
CA ARG A 280 -10.64 -7.67 6.66
C ARG A 280 -9.32 -6.90 6.77
N GLU A 281 -9.27 -5.65 6.31
CA GLU A 281 -8.08 -4.81 6.28
C GLU A 281 -7.95 -3.98 7.55
N SER A 282 -9.02 -3.29 7.95
CA SER A 282 -9.01 -2.39 9.11
C SER A 282 -9.41 -3.04 10.43
N GLY A 283 -10.06 -4.23 10.40
CA GLY A 283 -10.53 -4.92 11.60
C GLY A 283 -11.94 -4.49 12.03
N ARG A 284 -12.52 -5.23 13.00
CA ARG A 284 -13.83 -4.92 13.55
C ARG A 284 -13.79 -3.66 14.41
N GLY A 285 -14.86 -2.86 14.40
CA GLY A 285 -14.98 -1.66 15.21
C GLY A 285 -14.06 -0.51 14.78
N ALA A 286 -13.30 -0.66 13.70
CA ALA A 286 -12.33 0.33 13.22
C ALA A 286 -12.94 1.72 13.04
N LYS A 287 -14.21 1.82 12.60
CA LYS A 287 -14.88 3.09 12.35
C LYS A 287 -14.98 3.98 13.59
N GLN A 288 -15.44 3.42 14.70
CA GLN A 288 -15.60 4.17 15.94
C GLN A 288 -14.26 4.67 16.48
N VAL A 289 -13.26 3.80 16.45
CA VAL A 289 -11.91 4.14 16.95
C VAL A 289 -11.23 5.14 16.04
N ALA A 290 -11.33 4.99 14.71
CA ALA A 290 -10.78 5.95 13.75
C ALA A 290 -11.39 7.35 13.92
N MET A 291 -12.73 7.43 14.12
CA MET A 291 -13.38 8.70 14.44
C MET A 291 -12.85 9.32 15.73
N GLU A 292 -12.64 8.50 16.75
CA GLU A 292 -12.15 9.01 18.05
C GLU A 292 -10.69 9.47 17.95
N ILE A 293 -9.84 8.74 17.21
CA ILE A 293 -8.47 9.18 16.90
C ILE A 293 -8.53 10.55 16.23
N LEU A 294 -9.23 10.69 15.11
CA LEU A 294 -9.29 11.93 14.34
C LEU A 294 -9.83 13.12 15.16
N LYS A 295 -10.88 12.92 15.99
CA LYS A 295 -11.40 13.95 16.89
C LYS A 295 -10.40 14.41 17.94
N ASN A 296 -9.55 13.49 18.42
CA ASN A 296 -8.52 13.85 19.38
C ASN A 296 -7.33 14.57 18.75
N LEU A 297 -7.13 14.45 17.44
CA LEU A 297 -6.05 15.12 16.71
C LEU A 297 -6.44 16.53 16.25
N LEU A 298 -7.72 16.78 15.96
CA LEU A 298 -8.30 18.06 15.56
C LEU A 298 -8.65 18.93 16.79
#